data_a5b01154247c03290a6020e9ca0b85f2
#
_entry.id   a5b01154247c03290a6020e9ca0b85f2
#
_cell.length_a   1.000
_cell.length_b   1.000
_cell.length_c   1.000
_cell.angle_alpha   90.00
_cell.angle_beta   90.00
_cell.angle_gamma   90.00
#
_symmetry.space_group_name_H-M   'P 1'
#
loop_
_entity.id
_entity.type
_entity.pdbx_description
1 polymer ?
#
loop_
_entity_poly.entity_id
_entity_poly.type
_entity_poly.pdbx_seq_one_letter_code
_entity_poly.pdbx_strand_id
1 'polypeptide(L)'
;MKKYISMMAMALMLSWGFTACDVETDEEPGGTNIEQMCGNWDVMWYAVDASGNVLDEWTDGTIFTFNKADNSTTQMWIDDQNTYWAFKFLVDIDYNAKTFSATERDYDAAGSGKAVVTNGKILLGAGKNLHGAPCDSITFEISFDDDSYPAKYGFDHYRVEGVKHAGFTE
;
A
#
# COMPACT_ATOMS: atom_id res chain seq x y z
N MET A 1 -2.40 65.66 -19.47
CA MET A 1 -1.53 65.18 -18.35
C MET A 1 -2.26 64.33 -17.32
N LYS A 2 -3.49 64.70 -16.84
CA LYS A 2 -4.21 63.87 -15.85
C LYS A 2 -4.56 62.42 -16.29
N LYS A 3 -4.81 62.18 -17.61
CA LYS A 3 -5.12 60.82 -18.14
C LYS A 3 -3.92 59.84 -18.07
N TYR A 4 -2.72 60.34 -18.25
CA TYR A 4 -1.51 59.49 -18.23
C TYR A 4 -1.06 59.12 -16.81
N ILE A 5 -1.34 59.99 -15.83
CA ILE A 5 -1.09 59.75 -14.42
C ILE A 5 -1.98 58.60 -13.91
N SER A 6 -3.27 58.59 -14.33
CA SER A 6 -4.20 57.51 -13.95
C SER A 6 -3.83 56.15 -14.56
N MET A 7 -3.36 56.13 -15.83
CA MET A 7 -2.88 54.90 -16.46
C MET A 7 -1.59 54.35 -15.81
N MET A 8 -0.69 55.25 -15.42
CA MET A 8 0.55 54.85 -14.76
C MET A 8 0.33 54.33 -13.34
N ALA A 9 -0.62 54.88 -12.58
CA ALA A 9 -1.04 54.39 -11.28
C ALA A 9 -1.70 53.01 -11.36
N MET A 10 -2.49 52.75 -12.42
CA MET A 10 -3.14 51.45 -12.64
C MET A 10 -2.13 50.35 -13.03
N ALA A 11 -1.10 50.70 -13.80
CA ALA A 11 -0.02 49.78 -14.15
C ALA A 11 0.86 49.41 -12.93
N LEU A 12 1.09 50.34 -11.99
CA LEU A 12 1.84 50.06 -10.77
C LEU A 12 1.08 49.17 -9.79
N MET A 13 -0.25 49.19 -9.77
CA MET A 13 -1.05 48.33 -8.90
C MET A 13 -1.15 46.90 -9.42
N LEU A 14 -0.97 46.65 -10.72
CA LEU A 14 -0.92 45.28 -11.27
C LEU A 14 0.40 44.59 -11.04
N SER A 15 1.49 45.28 -10.77
CA SER A 15 2.81 44.67 -10.52
C SER A 15 3.03 44.19 -9.09
N TRP A 16 2.15 44.49 -8.17
CA TRP A 16 2.22 44.03 -6.77
C TRP A 16 1.40 42.76 -6.48
N GLY A 17 0.70 42.26 -7.50
CA GLY A 17 -0.21 41.10 -7.37
C GLY A 17 0.42 39.74 -7.69
N PHE A 18 1.69 39.67 -8.10
CA PHE A 18 2.33 38.41 -8.52
C PHE A 18 3.50 37.97 -7.62
N THR A 19 3.53 38.39 -6.36
CA THR A 19 4.27 37.63 -5.35
C THR A 19 3.35 36.53 -4.83
N ALA A 20 2.92 35.64 -5.72
CA ALA A 20 2.37 34.37 -5.33
C ALA A 20 3.53 33.55 -4.74
N CYS A 21 3.56 33.48 -3.45
CA CYS A 21 4.06 32.43 -2.59
C CYS A 21 4.95 31.37 -3.27
N ASP A 22 6.20 31.70 -3.54
CA ASP A 22 7.27 30.74 -3.34
C ASP A 22 7.62 30.79 -1.85
N VAL A 23 6.73 30.30 -1.00
CA VAL A 23 7.14 29.82 0.31
C VAL A 23 7.75 28.45 0.04
N GLU A 24 9.03 28.42 -0.33
CA GLU A 24 9.83 27.25 -0.07
C GLU A 24 9.78 27.05 1.45
N THR A 25 8.84 26.21 1.90
CA THR A 25 8.89 25.70 3.25
C THR A 25 10.01 24.68 3.26
N ASP A 26 11.05 24.90 4.05
CA ASP A 26 12.06 23.89 4.40
C ASP A 26 11.43 22.73 5.22
N GLU A 27 10.11 22.68 5.30
CA GLU A 27 9.37 21.59 5.93
C GLU A 27 9.23 20.46 4.90
N GLU A 28 9.95 19.38 5.15
CA GLU A 28 9.70 18.13 4.42
C GLU A 28 8.23 17.72 4.62
N PRO A 29 7.50 17.32 3.56
CA PRO A 29 6.13 16.84 3.69
C PRO A 29 6.09 15.75 4.75
N GLY A 30 5.27 15.93 5.80
CA GLY A 30 5.14 14.96 6.86
C GLY A 30 4.73 13.59 6.30
N GLY A 31 5.66 12.65 6.28
CA GLY A 31 5.45 11.27 5.90
C GLY A 31 5.35 10.36 7.13
N THR A 32 4.97 9.11 6.92
CA THR A 32 5.11 8.09 7.96
C THR A 32 6.53 7.54 7.97
N ASN A 33 7.00 7.05 9.14
CA ASN A 33 8.32 6.43 9.25
C ASN A 33 8.51 5.21 8.33
N ILE A 34 7.41 4.66 7.80
CA ILE A 34 7.40 3.47 6.94
C ILE A 34 6.74 3.72 5.58
N GLU A 35 6.78 4.95 5.09
CA GLU A 35 6.12 5.41 3.87
C GLU A 35 6.29 4.47 2.67
N GLN A 36 7.51 3.97 2.43
CA GLN A 36 7.80 3.07 1.31
C GLN A 36 7.15 1.68 1.43
N MET A 37 6.64 1.33 2.61
CA MET A 37 5.91 0.08 2.83
C MET A 37 4.39 0.29 2.88
N CYS A 38 3.92 1.52 2.79
CA CYS A 38 2.50 1.87 2.79
C CYS A 38 1.96 2.00 1.37
N GLY A 39 0.77 1.49 1.15
CA GLY A 39 0.12 1.61 -0.15
C GLY A 39 -1.21 0.88 -0.25
N ASN A 40 -1.87 1.15 -1.37
CA ASN A 40 -2.98 0.38 -1.89
C ASN A 40 -2.42 -0.50 -3.01
N TRP A 41 -2.72 -1.79 -2.99
CA TRP A 41 -2.15 -2.79 -3.89
C TRP A 41 -3.26 -3.55 -4.59
N ASP A 42 -3.23 -3.57 -5.92
CA ASP A 42 -4.05 -4.44 -6.74
C ASP A 42 -3.36 -5.80 -6.81
N VAL A 43 -3.98 -6.84 -6.29
CA VAL A 43 -3.35 -8.14 -6.09
C VAL A 43 -4.12 -9.28 -6.74
N MET A 44 -3.38 -10.36 -7.04
CA MET A 44 -3.88 -11.67 -7.34
C MET A 44 -3.48 -12.65 -6.22
N TRP A 45 -4.42 -13.47 -5.80
CA TRP A 45 -4.23 -14.58 -4.89
C TRP A 45 -3.97 -15.85 -5.68
N TYR A 46 -2.98 -16.62 -5.30
CA TYR A 46 -2.61 -17.88 -5.91
C TYR A 46 -2.70 -19.01 -4.90
N ALA A 47 -3.31 -20.13 -5.26
CA ALA A 47 -3.20 -21.37 -4.50
C ALA A 47 -1.82 -21.99 -4.77
N VAL A 48 -1.05 -22.30 -3.71
CA VAL A 48 0.31 -22.83 -3.84
C VAL A 48 0.47 -24.12 -3.04
N ASP A 49 1.38 -24.99 -3.49
CA ASP A 49 1.76 -26.18 -2.75
C ASP A 49 2.77 -25.88 -1.61
N ALA A 50 3.06 -26.87 -0.78
CA ALA A 50 4.02 -26.72 0.32
C ALA A 50 5.46 -26.37 -0.12
N SER A 51 5.78 -26.52 -1.40
CA SER A 51 7.07 -26.10 -2.00
C SER A 51 7.01 -24.69 -2.58
N GLY A 52 5.84 -24.03 -2.54
CA GLY A 52 5.59 -22.70 -3.07
C GLY A 52 5.37 -22.67 -4.58
N ASN A 53 5.07 -23.80 -5.24
CA ASN A 53 4.69 -23.79 -6.64
C ASN A 53 3.23 -23.34 -6.78
N VAL A 54 2.97 -22.43 -7.72
CA VAL A 54 1.62 -22.00 -8.06
C VAL A 54 0.87 -23.17 -8.72
N LEU A 55 -0.28 -23.51 -8.16
CA LEU A 55 -1.18 -24.53 -8.67
C LEU A 55 -2.32 -23.91 -9.47
N ASP A 56 -2.85 -22.77 -9.02
CA ASP A 56 -3.98 -22.10 -9.68
C ASP A 56 -4.00 -20.60 -9.30
N GLU A 57 -4.57 -19.76 -10.17
CA GLU A 57 -5.02 -18.41 -9.85
C GLU A 57 -6.34 -18.51 -9.09
N TRP A 58 -6.39 -17.91 -7.90
CA TRP A 58 -7.53 -18.10 -7.01
C TRP A 58 -8.57 -16.99 -7.13
N THR A 59 -8.15 -15.76 -6.89
CA THR A 59 -9.00 -14.56 -7.00
C THR A 59 -8.16 -13.30 -7.06
N ASP A 60 -8.69 -12.26 -7.68
CA ASP A 60 -8.19 -10.91 -7.54
C ASP A 60 -8.68 -10.26 -6.23
N GLY A 61 -8.03 -9.18 -5.83
CA GLY A 61 -8.40 -8.45 -4.62
C GLY A 61 -7.56 -7.19 -4.43
N THR A 62 -7.76 -6.57 -3.27
CA THR A 62 -7.03 -5.37 -2.88
C THR A 62 -6.41 -5.58 -1.51
N ILE A 63 -5.17 -5.16 -1.35
CA ILE A 63 -4.48 -5.12 -0.06
C ILE A 63 -4.10 -3.68 0.26
N PHE A 64 -4.34 -3.26 1.51
CA PHE A 64 -3.84 -2.02 2.05
C PHE A 64 -2.75 -2.29 3.07
N THR A 65 -1.66 -1.56 2.98
CA THR A 65 -0.63 -1.51 4.02
C THR A 65 -0.50 -0.09 4.52
N PHE A 66 -0.48 0.11 5.84
CA PHE A 66 -0.41 1.45 6.42
C PHE A 66 0.21 1.44 7.82
N ASN A 67 0.68 2.61 8.24
CA ASN A 67 1.33 2.78 9.53
C ASN A 67 0.34 2.67 10.71
N LYS A 68 0.87 2.33 11.88
CA LYS A 68 0.17 2.47 13.15
C LYS A 68 0.05 3.94 13.55
N ALA A 69 -0.90 4.25 14.43
CA ALA A 69 -1.10 5.60 14.96
C ALA A 69 0.11 6.16 15.72
N ASP A 70 0.95 5.31 16.30
CA ASP A 70 2.20 5.66 16.99
C ASP A 70 3.39 5.83 16.03
N ASN A 71 3.16 5.74 14.71
CA ASN A 71 4.17 5.82 13.66
C ASN A 71 5.34 4.84 13.85
N SER A 72 5.03 3.61 14.27
CA SER A 72 5.99 2.53 14.52
C SER A 72 6.85 2.23 13.28
N THR A 73 8.13 1.92 13.52
CA THR A 73 9.07 1.44 12.49
C THR A 73 9.21 -0.08 12.46
N THR A 74 8.50 -0.79 13.34
CA THR A 74 8.61 -2.25 13.51
C THR A 74 7.31 -2.99 13.25
N GLN A 75 6.19 -2.27 13.06
CA GLN A 75 4.89 -2.85 12.76
C GLN A 75 4.09 -1.97 11.80
N MET A 76 3.32 -2.63 10.93
CA MET A 76 2.33 -1.98 10.08
C MET A 76 1.03 -2.78 10.06
N TRP A 77 -0.05 -2.13 9.69
CA TRP A 77 -1.32 -2.78 9.38
C TRP A 77 -1.27 -3.39 7.98
N ILE A 78 -1.86 -4.58 7.84
CA ILE A 78 -2.27 -5.18 6.57
C ILE A 78 -3.78 -5.42 6.62
N ASP A 79 -4.49 -5.10 5.54
CA ASP A 79 -5.95 -5.07 5.47
C ASP A 79 -6.37 -5.43 4.03
N ASP A 80 -7.24 -6.44 3.85
CA ASP A 80 -7.74 -6.83 2.53
C ASP A 80 -9.01 -6.09 2.11
N GLN A 81 -9.45 -5.10 2.89
CA GLN A 81 -10.64 -4.29 2.63
C GLN A 81 -11.92 -5.10 2.39
N ASN A 82 -12.01 -6.28 2.97
CA ASN A 82 -13.09 -7.25 2.77
C ASN A 82 -13.26 -7.71 1.30
N THR A 83 -12.16 -7.71 0.53
CA THR A 83 -12.23 -8.15 -0.87
C THR A 83 -12.21 -9.67 -1.01
N TYR A 84 -11.60 -10.40 -0.06
CA TYR A 84 -11.57 -11.86 -0.07
C TYR A 84 -11.84 -12.47 1.33
N TRP A 85 -10.93 -12.28 2.32
CA TRP A 85 -11.02 -12.96 3.64
C TRP A 85 -11.55 -12.07 4.75
N ALA A 86 -11.66 -10.78 4.52
CA ALA A 86 -12.08 -9.78 5.51
C ALA A 86 -11.12 -9.66 6.71
N PHE A 87 -9.82 -9.68 6.47
CA PHE A 87 -8.83 -9.54 7.52
C PHE A 87 -8.28 -8.12 7.69
N LYS A 88 -7.89 -7.80 8.91
CA LYS A 88 -7.13 -6.61 9.27
C LYS A 88 -6.34 -6.86 10.53
N PHE A 89 -5.02 -6.93 10.44
CA PHE A 89 -4.15 -7.17 11.58
C PHE A 89 -2.77 -6.55 11.41
N LEU A 90 -1.97 -6.56 12.50
CA LEU A 90 -0.61 -6.05 12.50
C LEU A 90 0.38 -7.14 12.05
N VAL A 91 1.28 -6.77 11.17
CA VAL A 91 2.48 -7.55 10.83
C VAL A 91 3.72 -6.88 11.39
N ASP A 92 4.72 -7.68 11.75
CA ASP A 92 6.04 -7.20 12.15
C ASP A 92 6.86 -6.92 10.88
N ILE A 93 7.62 -5.81 10.87
CA ILE A 93 8.36 -5.36 9.68
C ILE A 93 9.85 -5.16 9.96
N ASP A 94 10.66 -5.42 8.95
CA ASP A 94 12.00 -4.84 8.80
C ASP A 94 11.92 -3.77 7.70
N TYR A 95 11.91 -2.50 8.11
CA TYR A 95 11.78 -1.39 7.18
C TYR A 95 12.98 -1.25 6.25
N ASN A 96 14.20 -1.61 6.70
CA ASN A 96 15.39 -1.53 5.84
C ASN A 96 15.37 -2.60 4.74
N ALA A 97 15.00 -3.82 5.09
CA ALA A 97 14.88 -4.94 4.16
C ALA A 97 13.58 -4.91 3.34
N LYS A 98 12.60 -4.06 3.71
CA LYS A 98 11.25 -4.02 3.13
C LYS A 98 10.51 -5.35 3.25
N THR A 99 10.75 -6.09 4.34
CA THR A 99 10.11 -7.38 4.60
C THR A 99 9.11 -7.29 5.74
N PHE A 100 8.15 -8.21 5.75
CA PHE A 100 7.15 -8.32 6.80
C PHE A 100 6.71 -9.76 7.04
N SER A 101 6.23 -10.03 8.26
CA SER A 101 5.72 -11.35 8.64
C SER A 101 4.77 -11.24 9.83
N ALA A 102 3.99 -12.30 10.06
CA ALA A 102 3.19 -12.45 11.27
C ALA A 102 3.08 -13.92 11.65
N THR A 103 3.26 -14.21 12.93
CA THR A 103 3.06 -15.56 13.49
C THR A 103 1.81 -15.54 14.33
N GLU A 104 0.77 -16.30 13.93
CA GLU A 104 -0.49 -16.50 14.65
C GLU A 104 -1.14 -15.21 15.19
N ARG A 105 -1.50 -14.30 14.28
CA ARG A 105 -2.27 -13.09 14.63
C ARG A 105 -3.76 -13.33 14.45
N ASP A 106 -4.57 -12.82 15.41
CA ASP A 106 -6.01 -12.69 15.16
C ASP A 106 -6.22 -11.85 13.92
N TYR A 107 -6.90 -12.39 12.91
CA TYR A 107 -7.05 -11.71 11.63
C TYR A 107 -8.20 -10.70 11.64
N ASP A 108 -9.07 -10.74 12.65
CA ASP A 108 -10.13 -9.76 12.87
C ASP A 108 -10.23 -9.34 14.35
N ALA A 109 -11.01 -8.29 14.61
CA ALA A 109 -11.24 -7.80 15.97
C ALA A 109 -12.12 -8.72 16.83
N ALA A 110 -12.82 -9.67 16.24
CA ALA A 110 -13.67 -10.64 16.93
C ALA A 110 -12.88 -11.87 17.40
N GLY A 111 -11.65 -12.07 16.89
CA GLY A 111 -10.83 -13.25 17.19
C GLY A 111 -11.41 -14.51 16.57
N SER A 112 -11.98 -14.41 15.37
CA SER A 112 -12.66 -15.52 14.67
C SER A 112 -11.67 -16.62 14.27
N GLY A 113 -10.43 -16.28 13.95
CA GLY A 113 -9.35 -17.21 13.62
C GLY A 113 -7.99 -16.52 13.60
N LYS A 114 -6.96 -17.30 13.26
CA LYS A 114 -5.57 -16.87 13.23
C LYS A 114 -5.05 -16.86 11.79
N ALA A 115 -4.24 -15.85 11.49
CA ALA A 115 -3.47 -15.80 10.25
C ALA A 115 -1.98 -15.91 10.52
N VAL A 116 -1.27 -16.54 9.60
CA VAL A 116 0.20 -16.58 9.52
C VAL A 116 0.61 -15.93 8.22
N VAL A 117 1.55 -14.99 8.27
CA VAL A 117 2.14 -14.34 7.09
C VAL A 117 3.64 -14.64 7.06
N THR A 118 4.10 -15.16 5.93
CA THR A 118 5.51 -15.44 5.67
C THR A 118 5.96 -14.82 4.36
N ASN A 119 7.27 -14.70 4.18
CA ASN A 119 7.91 -14.24 2.94
C ASN A 119 7.42 -12.88 2.42
N GLY A 120 6.82 -12.04 3.30
CA GLY A 120 6.31 -10.73 2.94
C GLY A 120 7.41 -9.77 2.49
N LYS A 121 7.22 -9.12 1.34
CA LYS A 121 8.16 -8.14 0.75
C LYS A 121 7.41 -7.05 0.00
N ILE A 122 7.95 -5.83 0.11
CA ILE A 122 7.68 -4.72 -0.81
C ILE A 122 8.91 -4.57 -1.69
N LEU A 123 8.72 -4.58 -2.99
CA LEU A 123 9.78 -4.48 -4.01
C LEU A 123 9.62 -3.15 -4.74
N LEU A 124 10.50 -2.20 -4.41
CA LEU A 124 10.42 -0.84 -4.95
C LEU A 124 10.74 -0.83 -6.45
N GLY A 125 9.85 -0.25 -7.25
CA GLY A 125 9.99 -0.11 -8.70
C GLY A 125 10.01 -1.43 -9.49
N ALA A 126 9.66 -2.56 -8.89
CA ALA A 126 9.76 -3.87 -9.54
C ALA A 126 8.51 -4.25 -10.34
N GLY A 127 7.39 -3.58 -10.10
CA GLY A 127 6.13 -3.79 -10.81
C GLY A 127 5.96 -2.89 -12.03
N LYS A 128 4.88 -3.14 -12.75
CA LYS A 128 4.34 -2.23 -13.78
C LYS A 128 2.85 -2.10 -13.54
N ASN A 129 2.35 -0.87 -13.55
CA ASN A 129 0.92 -0.62 -13.48
C ASN A 129 0.23 -0.96 -14.82
N LEU A 130 -1.09 -0.83 -14.86
CA LEU A 130 -1.91 -1.11 -16.05
C LEU A 130 -1.47 -0.32 -17.30
N HIS A 131 -0.84 0.85 -17.11
CA HIS A 131 -0.32 1.68 -18.22
C HIS A 131 1.14 1.38 -18.58
N GLY A 132 1.75 0.36 -17.95
CA GLY A 132 3.13 -0.05 -18.19
C GLY A 132 4.19 0.82 -17.50
N ALA A 133 3.80 1.81 -16.69
CA ALA A 133 4.72 2.63 -15.92
C ALA A 133 5.30 1.83 -14.73
N PRO A 134 6.60 2.00 -14.39
CA PRO A 134 7.19 1.36 -13.23
C PRO A 134 6.46 1.76 -11.95
N CYS A 135 6.20 0.79 -11.09
CA CYS A 135 5.61 1.00 -9.77
C CYS A 135 6.16 -0.03 -8.78
N ASP A 136 5.87 0.17 -7.49
CA ASP A 136 6.21 -0.81 -6.46
C ASP A 136 5.34 -2.05 -6.58
N SER A 137 5.83 -3.18 -6.09
CA SER A 137 5.07 -4.42 -5.98
C SER A 137 5.12 -4.98 -4.57
N ILE A 138 4.12 -5.82 -4.25
CA ILE A 138 3.99 -6.55 -2.99
C ILE A 138 3.93 -8.03 -3.28
N THR A 139 4.54 -8.84 -2.42
CA THR A 139 4.36 -10.29 -2.40
C THR A 139 4.40 -10.79 -0.96
N PHE A 140 3.58 -11.79 -0.63
CA PHE A 140 3.62 -12.50 0.65
C PHE A 140 2.87 -13.82 0.54
N GLU A 141 3.10 -14.70 1.51
CA GLU A 141 2.35 -15.93 1.69
C GLU A 141 1.49 -15.81 2.95
N ILE A 142 0.26 -16.35 2.89
CA ILE A 142 -0.69 -16.27 3.99
C ILE A 142 -1.50 -17.56 4.11
N SER A 143 -1.77 -17.97 5.34
CA SER A 143 -2.68 -19.06 5.69
C SER A 143 -3.57 -18.66 6.86
N PHE A 144 -4.73 -19.31 6.95
CA PHE A 144 -5.72 -19.11 8.02
C PHE A 144 -6.03 -20.47 8.67
N ASP A 145 -6.12 -20.49 10.00
CA ASP A 145 -6.33 -21.75 10.76
C ASP A 145 -7.74 -22.34 10.64
N ASP A 146 -8.71 -21.52 10.27
CA ASP A 146 -10.11 -21.89 10.05
C ASP A 146 -10.47 -22.08 8.57
N ASP A 147 -9.48 -21.98 7.65
CA ASP A 147 -9.70 -22.17 6.22
C ASP A 147 -9.79 -23.66 5.85
N SER A 148 -10.92 -24.05 5.27
CA SER A 148 -11.14 -25.40 4.76
C SER A 148 -10.78 -25.59 3.27
N TYR A 149 -10.50 -24.51 2.54
CA TYR A 149 -10.21 -24.57 1.11
C TYR A 149 -8.92 -25.30 0.76
N PRO A 150 -7.82 -25.15 1.48
CA PRO A 150 -6.59 -25.92 1.24
C PRO A 150 -6.86 -27.44 1.21
N ALA A 151 -7.53 -27.96 2.25
CA ALA A 151 -7.85 -29.36 2.34
C ALA A 151 -8.87 -29.81 1.26
N LYS A 152 -9.81 -28.96 0.87
CA LYS A 152 -10.86 -29.26 -0.10
C LYS A 152 -10.35 -29.27 -1.54
N TYR A 153 -9.43 -28.37 -1.88
CA TYR A 153 -8.96 -28.16 -3.24
C TYR A 153 -7.52 -28.63 -3.50
N GLY A 154 -6.82 -29.13 -2.45
CA GLY A 154 -5.53 -29.79 -2.60
C GLY A 154 -4.35 -28.85 -2.77
N PHE A 155 -4.38 -27.69 -2.13
CA PHE A 155 -3.23 -26.78 -2.02
C PHE A 155 -2.81 -26.62 -0.54
N ASP A 156 -1.75 -25.85 -0.25
CA ASP A 156 -1.22 -25.71 1.10
C ASP A 156 -1.59 -24.35 1.72
N HIS A 157 -1.31 -23.27 1.02
CA HIS A 157 -1.58 -21.89 1.45
C HIS A 157 -1.76 -20.97 0.25
N TYR A 158 -1.96 -19.67 0.51
CA TYR A 158 -2.05 -18.67 -0.54
C TYR A 158 -0.75 -17.89 -0.68
N ARG A 159 -0.37 -17.58 -1.93
CA ARG A 159 0.56 -16.50 -2.26
C ARG A 159 -0.23 -15.34 -2.80
N VAL A 160 0.07 -14.14 -2.34
CA VAL A 160 -0.52 -12.89 -2.79
C VAL A 160 0.56 -12.07 -3.48
N GLU A 161 0.32 -11.69 -4.71
CA GLU A 161 1.25 -10.87 -5.50
C GLU A 161 0.49 -9.72 -6.16
N GLY A 162 1.07 -8.54 -6.19
CA GLY A 162 0.41 -7.39 -6.80
C GLY A 162 1.29 -6.18 -7.00
N VAL A 163 0.67 -5.14 -7.52
CA VAL A 163 1.33 -3.87 -7.83
C VAL A 163 0.62 -2.71 -7.16
N LYS A 164 1.35 -1.63 -6.92
CA LYS A 164 0.80 -0.43 -6.30
C LYS A 164 -0.26 0.18 -7.21
N HIS A 165 -1.45 0.41 -6.65
CA HIS A 165 -2.60 0.97 -7.36
C HIS A 165 -2.26 2.34 -7.96
N ALA A 166 -2.57 2.53 -9.23
CA ALA A 166 -2.21 3.76 -9.96
C ALA A 166 -3.21 4.90 -9.82
N GLY A 167 -4.33 4.68 -9.11
CA GLY A 167 -5.37 5.69 -8.86
C GLY A 167 -6.26 6.01 -10.07
N PHE A 168 -6.05 5.36 -11.21
CA PHE A 168 -6.89 5.50 -12.39
C PHE A 168 -7.46 4.14 -12.75
N THR A 169 -8.75 3.96 -12.51
CA THR A 169 -9.54 2.89 -13.15
C THR A 169 -10.05 3.43 -14.47
N GLU A 170 -9.73 2.79 -15.59
CA GLU A 170 -10.45 3.02 -16.85
C GLU A 170 -11.79 2.31 -16.82
#